data_efe96d95d16c7e1d9e3826766a6812b1
#
_entry.id   efe96d95d16c7e1d9e3826766a6812b1
#
_cell.length_a   1.000
_cell.length_b   1.000
_cell.length_c   1.000
_cell.angle_alpha   90.00
_cell.angle_beta   90.00
_cell.angle_gamma   90.00
#
_symmetry.space_group_name_H-M   'P 1'
#
loop_
_entity.id
_entity.type
_entity.pdbx_description
1 polymer ?
#
loop_
_entity_poly.entity_id
_entity_poly.type
_entity_poly.pdbx_seq_one_letter_code
_entity_poly.pdbx_strand_id
1 'polypeptide(L)'
;MSRPLLQLALDHTSLNAALQSVNALKNSVDIIEAGTILCISEGLQAVRQLRQRCPEHTIVADLKVADAGETLATEAFNAGADWMTVICAAPLATVVKAHQIAQSRGGEIQIELFGNWTLDDAKAWRAAGVRQAIYHRGRDAQASGQSWSQQDLDRMHQLSDHGLELSITGGITPQDLSLFSDISVRAFIAGRALSEATNPAQVAQEFHQQINAIWGERA
;
A
#
# COMPACT_ATOMS: atom_id res chain seq x y z
N MET A 1 -8.17 -13.08 -12.54
CA MET A 1 -7.67 -12.13 -11.53
C MET A 1 -7.83 -10.72 -12.08
N SER A 2 -8.14 -9.73 -11.25
CA SER A 2 -8.19 -8.33 -11.68
C SER A 2 -6.77 -7.83 -11.97
N ARG A 3 -6.64 -6.89 -12.92
CA ARG A 3 -5.37 -6.23 -13.22
C ARG A 3 -4.90 -5.42 -12.00
N PRO A 4 -3.67 -5.63 -11.52
CA PRO A 4 -3.12 -4.85 -10.40
C PRO A 4 -2.99 -3.35 -10.72
N LEU A 5 -3.08 -2.53 -9.68
CA LEU A 5 -2.84 -1.09 -9.73
C LEU A 5 -1.36 -0.77 -9.43
N LEU A 6 -0.90 0.39 -9.90
CA LEU A 6 0.42 0.93 -9.51
C LEU A 6 0.24 2.02 -8.47
N GLN A 7 0.89 1.85 -7.31
CA GLN A 7 0.84 2.79 -6.19
C GLN A 7 2.21 3.46 -5.99
N LEU A 8 2.19 4.79 -5.89
CA LEU A 8 3.35 5.60 -5.55
C LEU A 8 3.40 5.82 -4.04
N ALA A 9 4.42 5.29 -3.36
CA ALA A 9 4.68 5.56 -1.95
C ALA A 9 5.64 6.75 -1.78
N LEU A 10 5.19 7.77 -1.05
CA LEU A 10 5.94 9.02 -0.82
C LEU A 10 6.56 8.99 0.59
N ASP A 11 7.80 8.49 0.68
CA ASP A 11 8.59 8.43 1.91
C ASP A 11 9.56 9.61 2.06
N HIS A 12 9.12 10.79 1.66
CA HIS A 12 9.88 12.04 1.80
C HIS A 12 9.80 12.58 3.24
N THR A 13 10.83 13.32 3.66
CA THR A 13 10.85 14.02 4.95
C THR A 13 10.28 15.44 4.88
N SER A 14 9.81 15.88 3.70
CA SER A 14 9.14 17.16 3.53
C SER A 14 8.02 17.08 2.51
N LEU A 15 6.95 17.82 2.77
CA LEU A 15 5.80 17.92 1.88
C LEU A 15 6.17 18.48 0.50
N ASN A 16 7.07 19.45 0.44
CA ASN A 16 7.50 20.04 -0.82
C ASN A 16 8.16 18.99 -1.74
N ALA A 17 9.06 18.16 -1.21
CA ALA A 17 9.69 17.08 -1.98
C ALA A 17 8.66 16.04 -2.42
N ALA A 18 7.71 15.66 -1.56
CA ALA A 18 6.63 14.75 -1.90
C ALA A 18 5.76 15.31 -3.06
N LEU A 19 5.38 16.58 -3.01
CA LEU A 19 4.59 17.21 -4.06
C LEU A 19 5.34 17.35 -5.39
N GLN A 20 6.67 17.47 -5.38
CA GLN A 20 7.48 17.41 -6.61
C GLN A 20 7.37 16.03 -7.26
N SER A 21 7.49 14.95 -6.49
CA SER A 21 7.30 13.57 -7.01
C SER A 21 5.88 13.35 -7.52
N VAL A 22 4.86 13.86 -6.82
CA VAL A 22 3.46 13.83 -7.28
C VAL A 22 3.30 14.53 -8.63
N ASN A 23 3.85 15.73 -8.80
CA ASN A 23 3.74 16.47 -10.05
C ASN A 23 4.36 15.70 -11.23
N ALA A 24 5.44 14.96 -11.00
CA ALA A 24 6.11 14.16 -12.02
C ALA A 24 5.36 12.85 -12.36
N LEU A 25 4.63 12.27 -11.39
CA LEU A 25 4.15 10.89 -11.48
C LEU A 25 2.63 10.71 -11.45
N LYS A 26 1.85 11.69 -11.00
CA LYS A 26 0.40 11.52 -10.78
C LYS A 26 -0.38 11.00 -12.00
N ASN A 27 0.06 11.36 -13.22
CA ASN A 27 -0.59 10.90 -14.44
C ASN A 27 -0.13 9.49 -14.87
N SER A 28 0.80 8.90 -14.13
CA SER A 28 1.42 7.61 -14.44
C SER A 28 1.23 6.57 -13.34
N VAL A 29 0.43 6.87 -12.31
CA VAL A 29 0.12 5.96 -11.20
C VAL A 29 -1.38 5.98 -10.89
N ASP A 30 -1.88 4.91 -10.29
CA ASP A 30 -3.30 4.77 -9.96
C ASP A 30 -3.61 5.21 -8.53
N ILE A 31 -2.64 5.04 -7.62
CA ILE A 31 -2.77 5.28 -6.18
C ILE A 31 -1.60 6.12 -5.70
N ILE A 32 -1.87 7.06 -4.79
CA ILE A 32 -0.84 7.91 -4.16
C ILE A 32 -0.90 7.75 -2.65
N GLU A 33 0.24 7.44 -2.06
CA GLU A 33 0.36 7.16 -0.64
C GLU A 33 1.21 8.22 0.07
N ALA A 34 0.65 8.81 1.13
CA ALA A 34 1.44 9.48 2.15
C ALA A 34 2.12 8.42 3.01
N GLY A 35 3.39 8.11 2.71
CA GLY A 35 4.16 7.10 3.42
C GLY A 35 4.37 7.45 4.89
N THR A 36 4.70 6.45 5.71
CA THR A 36 4.87 6.63 7.17
C THR A 36 5.85 7.75 7.50
N ILE A 37 6.98 7.85 6.78
CA ILE A 37 7.99 8.89 7.02
C ILE A 37 7.38 10.27 6.78
N LEU A 38 6.65 10.46 5.69
CA LEU A 38 5.99 11.71 5.37
C LEU A 38 4.91 12.06 6.39
N CYS A 39 4.10 11.09 6.81
CA CYS A 39 3.09 11.29 7.84
C CYS A 39 3.68 11.67 9.20
N ILE A 40 4.84 11.11 9.57
CA ILE A 40 5.55 11.48 10.81
C ILE A 40 6.12 12.89 10.71
N SER A 41 6.68 13.25 9.56
CA SER A 41 7.34 14.56 9.38
C SER A 41 6.35 15.72 9.24
N GLU A 42 5.22 15.51 8.56
CA GLU A 42 4.30 16.58 8.14
C GLU A 42 2.87 16.39 8.70
N GLY A 43 2.64 15.31 9.46
CA GLY A 43 1.33 14.95 9.96
C GLY A 43 0.32 14.68 8.85
N LEU A 44 -0.96 14.68 9.19
CA LEU A 44 -2.05 14.48 8.23
C LEU A 44 -2.24 15.66 7.25
N GLN A 45 -1.45 16.73 7.41
CA GLN A 45 -1.40 17.79 6.40
C GLN A 45 -0.88 17.24 5.06
N ALA A 46 0.01 16.24 5.08
CA ALA A 46 0.45 15.54 3.88
C ALA A 46 -0.75 14.93 3.13
N VAL A 47 -1.60 14.18 3.82
CA VAL A 47 -2.80 13.56 3.23
C VAL A 47 -3.74 14.62 2.63
N ARG A 48 -4.01 15.71 3.36
CA ARG A 48 -4.86 16.82 2.85
C ARG A 48 -4.32 17.43 1.57
N GLN A 49 -3.00 17.66 1.51
CA GLN A 49 -2.36 18.24 0.32
C GLN A 49 -2.35 17.27 -0.86
N LEU A 50 -2.16 15.98 -0.62
CA LEU A 50 -2.26 14.96 -1.66
C LEU A 50 -3.68 14.87 -2.21
N ARG A 51 -4.72 14.85 -1.37
CA ARG A 51 -6.11 14.87 -1.80
C ARG A 51 -6.44 16.11 -2.63
N GLN A 52 -6.00 17.30 -2.21
CA GLN A 52 -6.21 18.54 -2.98
C GLN A 52 -5.53 18.52 -4.34
N ARG A 53 -4.33 17.94 -4.42
CA ARG A 53 -3.54 17.86 -5.66
C ARG A 53 -4.01 16.77 -6.61
N CYS A 54 -4.59 15.72 -6.08
CA CYS A 54 -4.97 14.49 -6.78
C CYS A 54 -6.39 14.06 -6.40
N PRO A 55 -7.43 14.85 -6.74
CA PRO A 55 -8.80 14.62 -6.28
C PRO A 55 -9.39 13.29 -6.77
N GLU A 56 -8.96 12.81 -7.94
CA GLU A 56 -9.47 11.58 -8.58
C GLU A 56 -8.68 10.31 -8.23
N HIS A 57 -7.54 10.44 -7.55
CA HIS A 57 -6.74 9.28 -7.16
C HIS A 57 -7.22 8.68 -5.86
N THR A 58 -7.00 7.38 -5.69
CA THR A 58 -7.03 6.76 -4.37
C THR A 58 -5.86 7.29 -3.54
N ILE A 59 -6.16 7.86 -2.36
CA ILE A 59 -5.16 8.38 -1.42
C ILE A 59 -5.04 7.42 -0.25
N VAL A 60 -3.82 7.01 0.04
CA VAL A 60 -3.50 6.14 1.19
C VAL A 60 -2.78 6.93 2.27
N ALA A 61 -3.23 6.79 3.52
CA ALA A 61 -2.54 7.26 4.71
C ALA A 61 -1.80 6.09 5.36
N ASP A 62 -0.48 6.01 5.18
CA ASP A 62 0.33 4.94 5.73
C ASP A 62 0.74 5.23 7.18
N LEU A 63 -0.21 5.07 8.10
CA LEU A 63 -0.06 5.39 9.52
C LEU A 63 0.43 4.22 10.37
N LYS A 64 0.37 2.99 9.85
CA LYS A 64 0.72 1.76 10.58
C LYS A 64 0.09 1.75 11.98
N VAL A 65 -1.21 2.06 12.03
CA VAL A 65 -1.96 2.19 13.29
C VAL A 65 -1.81 0.94 14.14
N ALA A 66 -1.34 1.12 15.39
CA ALA A 66 -1.15 0.03 16.34
C ALA A 66 -2.18 0.06 17.48
N ASP A 67 -2.77 1.23 17.76
CA ASP A 67 -3.79 1.45 18.79
C ASP A 67 -4.67 2.65 18.41
N ALA A 68 -5.71 2.95 19.21
CA ALA A 68 -6.65 4.06 18.99
C ALA A 68 -7.29 4.05 17.58
N GLY A 69 -7.66 2.87 17.07
CA GLY A 69 -8.11 2.65 15.69
C GLY A 69 -9.26 3.57 15.25
N GLU A 70 -10.24 3.80 16.12
CA GLU A 70 -11.38 4.70 15.85
C GLU A 70 -10.92 6.16 15.64
N THR A 71 -10.08 6.67 16.54
CA THR A 71 -9.60 8.06 16.49
C THR A 71 -8.71 8.29 15.26
N LEU A 72 -7.70 7.45 15.08
CA LEU A 72 -6.72 7.62 13.98
C LEU A 72 -7.37 7.40 12.61
N ALA A 73 -8.30 6.45 12.48
CA ALA A 73 -9.06 6.28 11.25
C ALA A 73 -9.95 7.50 10.98
N THR A 74 -10.65 8.02 11.99
CA THR A 74 -11.47 9.23 11.84
C THR A 74 -10.63 10.41 11.32
N GLU A 75 -9.45 10.63 11.88
CA GLU A 75 -8.55 11.71 11.46
C GLU A 75 -8.00 11.49 10.04
N ALA A 76 -7.60 10.26 9.69
CA ALA A 76 -7.10 9.94 8.35
C ALA A 76 -8.14 10.17 7.26
N PHE A 77 -9.37 9.65 7.47
CA PHE A 77 -10.46 9.82 6.50
C PHE A 77 -10.98 11.26 6.44
N ASN A 78 -11.01 11.99 7.56
CA ASN A 78 -11.29 13.43 7.56
C ASN A 78 -10.22 14.25 6.83
N ALA A 79 -8.97 13.76 6.78
CA ALA A 79 -7.90 14.38 6.00
C ALA A 79 -8.01 14.09 4.50
N GLY A 80 -8.88 13.17 4.09
CA GLY A 80 -9.15 12.83 2.68
C GLY A 80 -8.49 11.54 2.21
N ALA A 81 -8.06 10.66 3.12
CA ALA A 81 -7.64 9.31 2.75
C ALA A 81 -8.84 8.48 2.28
N ASP A 82 -8.61 7.59 1.31
CA ASP A 82 -9.54 6.52 0.92
C ASP A 82 -9.15 5.21 1.59
N TRP A 83 -7.86 5.01 1.82
CA TRP A 83 -7.33 3.84 2.53
C TRP A 83 -6.37 4.27 3.64
N MET A 84 -6.27 3.43 4.67
CA MET A 84 -5.36 3.64 5.80
C MET A 84 -4.71 2.33 6.21
N THR A 85 -3.42 2.35 6.60
CA THR A 85 -2.74 1.15 7.07
C THR A 85 -2.91 0.95 8.57
N VAL A 86 -3.07 -0.32 8.96
CA VAL A 86 -3.04 -0.82 10.34
C VAL A 86 -1.96 -1.89 10.40
N ILE A 87 -1.06 -1.81 11.38
CA ILE A 87 0.01 -2.81 11.51
C ILE A 87 -0.57 -4.17 11.97
N CYS A 88 -0.07 -5.27 11.43
CA CYS A 88 -0.53 -6.62 11.77
C CYS A 88 -0.42 -6.97 13.26
N ALA A 89 0.49 -6.32 13.99
CA ALA A 89 0.66 -6.49 15.44
C ALA A 89 -0.39 -5.76 16.29
N ALA A 90 -1.28 -4.95 15.67
CA ALA A 90 -2.36 -4.26 16.39
C ALA A 90 -3.37 -5.28 16.95
N PRO A 91 -3.91 -5.05 18.15
CA PRO A 91 -5.00 -5.85 18.67
C PRO A 91 -6.18 -5.91 17.70
N LEU A 92 -6.86 -7.06 17.62
CA LEU A 92 -8.03 -7.21 16.74
C LEU A 92 -9.11 -6.15 17.00
N ALA A 93 -9.28 -5.73 18.25
CA ALA A 93 -10.20 -4.64 18.62
C ALA A 93 -9.86 -3.32 17.92
N THR A 94 -8.56 -2.98 17.77
CA THR A 94 -8.08 -1.81 17.04
C THR A 94 -8.41 -1.93 15.54
N VAL A 95 -8.16 -3.11 14.96
CA VAL A 95 -8.49 -3.42 13.55
C VAL A 95 -9.99 -3.26 13.29
N VAL A 96 -10.84 -3.84 14.15
CA VAL A 96 -12.31 -3.74 14.04
C VAL A 96 -12.77 -2.29 14.08
N LYS A 97 -12.28 -1.50 15.03
CA LYS A 97 -12.64 -0.08 15.17
C LYS A 97 -12.22 0.76 13.96
N ALA A 98 -10.98 0.58 13.50
CA ALA A 98 -10.49 1.26 12.32
C ALA A 98 -11.30 0.88 11.06
N HIS A 99 -11.61 -0.41 10.89
CA HIS A 99 -12.42 -0.90 9.78
C HIS A 99 -13.85 -0.33 9.78
N GLN A 100 -14.51 -0.28 10.94
CA GLN A 100 -15.84 0.32 11.07
C GLN A 100 -15.88 1.79 10.62
N ILE A 101 -14.88 2.58 11.02
CA ILE A 101 -14.77 3.98 10.58
C ILE A 101 -14.51 4.04 9.06
N ALA A 102 -13.58 3.24 8.54
CA ALA A 102 -13.31 3.19 7.12
C ALA A 102 -14.57 2.91 6.31
N GLN A 103 -15.33 1.87 6.67
CA GLN A 103 -16.59 1.52 6.00
C GLN A 103 -17.61 2.65 6.07
N SER A 104 -17.76 3.34 7.21
CA SER A 104 -18.71 4.46 7.36
C SER A 104 -18.37 5.66 6.47
N ARG A 105 -17.13 5.71 5.96
CA ARG A 105 -16.61 6.77 5.08
C ARG A 105 -16.45 6.31 3.62
N GLY A 106 -16.86 5.08 3.30
CA GLY A 106 -16.71 4.50 1.97
C GLY A 106 -15.26 4.12 1.62
N GLY A 107 -14.39 4.04 2.64
CA GLY A 107 -12.98 3.68 2.48
C GLY A 107 -12.65 2.28 2.98
N GLU A 108 -11.37 1.94 2.98
CA GLU A 108 -10.87 0.63 3.43
C GLU A 108 -9.64 0.78 4.33
N ILE A 109 -9.39 -0.24 5.16
CA ILE A 109 -8.09 -0.39 5.82
C ILE A 109 -7.29 -1.51 5.16
N GLN A 110 -5.97 -1.39 5.23
CA GLN A 110 -5.01 -2.39 4.78
C GLN A 110 -4.20 -2.87 5.99
N ILE A 111 -4.12 -4.19 6.20
CA ILE A 111 -3.23 -4.75 7.23
C ILE A 111 -1.82 -4.82 6.67
N GLU A 112 -0.89 -4.09 7.26
CA GLU A 112 0.49 -4.13 6.85
C GLU A 112 1.27 -5.19 7.61
N LEU A 113 1.86 -6.12 6.85
CA LEU A 113 2.46 -7.35 7.36
C LEU A 113 3.95 -7.16 7.61
N PHE A 114 4.31 -7.06 8.88
CA PHE A 114 5.68 -7.03 9.37
C PHE A 114 5.90 -8.04 10.50
N GLY A 115 7.11 -8.56 10.59
CA GLY A 115 7.50 -9.40 11.72
C GLY A 115 6.62 -10.63 11.87
N ASN A 116 6.15 -10.86 13.10
CA ASN A 116 5.40 -12.06 13.43
C ASN A 116 3.89 -11.85 13.23
N TRP A 117 3.31 -12.66 12.37
CA TRP A 117 1.88 -12.81 12.17
C TRP A 117 1.60 -14.25 11.71
N THR A 118 0.39 -14.70 11.88
CA THR A 118 -0.04 -16.07 11.58
C THR A 118 -1.22 -16.08 10.58
N LEU A 119 -1.48 -17.23 9.99
CA LEU A 119 -2.68 -17.40 9.16
C LEU A 119 -3.98 -17.31 9.97
N ASP A 120 -3.94 -17.61 11.27
CA ASP A 120 -5.11 -17.44 12.14
C ASP A 120 -5.40 -15.96 12.39
N ASP A 121 -4.37 -15.10 12.46
CA ASP A 121 -4.56 -13.64 12.45
C ASP A 121 -5.22 -13.19 11.14
N ALA A 122 -4.75 -13.69 10.00
CA ALA A 122 -5.34 -13.38 8.69
C ALA A 122 -6.83 -13.77 8.62
N LYS A 123 -7.19 -14.95 9.12
CA LYS A 123 -8.59 -15.38 9.23
C LYS A 123 -9.40 -14.45 10.14
N ALA A 124 -8.82 -14.01 11.26
CA ALA A 124 -9.48 -13.09 12.19
C ALA A 124 -9.72 -11.72 11.53
N TRP A 125 -8.76 -11.17 10.77
CA TRP A 125 -8.96 -9.93 10.00
C TRP A 125 -10.05 -10.10 8.95
N ARG A 126 -10.05 -11.21 8.20
CA ARG A 126 -11.13 -11.52 7.23
C ARG A 126 -12.49 -11.62 7.90
N ALA A 127 -12.60 -12.31 9.03
CA ALA A 127 -13.83 -12.42 9.80
C ALA A 127 -14.32 -11.05 10.32
N ALA A 128 -13.40 -10.12 10.60
CA ALA A 128 -13.70 -8.74 10.95
C ALA A 128 -14.12 -7.88 9.74
N GLY A 129 -14.08 -8.41 8.50
CA GLY A 129 -14.50 -7.73 7.28
C GLY A 129 -13.36 -7.07 6.48
N VAL A 130 -12.12 -7.12 6.95
CA VAL A 130 -10.97 -6.56 6.23
C VAL A 130 -10.70 -7.38 4.97
N ARG A 131 -10.45 -6.71 3.84
CA ARG A 131 -10.20 -7.35 2.55
C ARG A 131 -8.79 -7.19 2.03
N GLN A 132 -8.04 -6.22 2.53
CA GLN A 132 -6.74 -5.87 2.00
C GLN A 132 -5.62 -6.15 3.01
N ALA A 133 -4.50 -6.66 2.52
CA ALA A 133 -3.25 -6.70 3.26
C ALA A 133 -2.08 -6.25 2.39
N ILE A 134 -1.04 -5.71 3.02
CA ILE A 134 0.21 -5.33 2.35
C ILE A 134 1.28 -6.33 2.74
N TYR A 135 1.79 -7.09 1.78
CA TYR A 135 2.95 -7.95 1.98
C TYR A 135 4.21 -7.10 1.78
N HIS A 136 4.88 -6.78 2.88
CA HIS A 136 5.97 -5.81 2.87
C HIS A 136 7.32 -6.48 3.16
N ARG A 137 8.23 -6.49 2.17
CA ARG A 137 9.64 -6.75 2.42
C ARG A 137 10.29 -5.46 2.93
N GLY A 138 10.44 -5.35 4.26
CA GLY A 138 10.87 -4.12 4.92
C GLY A 138 12.17 -3.52 4.36
N ARG A 139 12.31 -2.20 4.48
CA ARG A 139 13.47 -1.45 3.96
C ARG A 139 14.79 -1.96 4.54
N ASP A 140 14.83 -2.26 5.83
CA ASP A 140 16.05 -2.77 6.51
C ASP A 140 16.37 -4.20 6.06
N ALA A 141 15.34 -5.02 5.80
CA ALA A 141 15.50 -6.35 5.23
C ALA A 141 16.09 -6.29 3.81
N GLN A 142 15.64 -5.35 2.97
CA GLN A 142 16.21 -5.11 1.64
C GLN A 142 17.68 -4.67 1.75
N ALA A 143 18.00 -3.75 2.67
CA ALA A 143 19.36 -3.28 2.90
C ALA A 143 20.29 -4.40 3.37
N SER A 144 19.78 -5.43 4.05
CA SER A 144 20.50 -6.63 4.45
C SER A 144 20.62 -7.69 3.33
N GLY A 145 20.12 -7.40 2.12
CA GLY A 145 20.25 -8.29 0.95
C GLY A 145 19.17 -9.36 0.86
N GLN A 146 18.08 -9.28 1.62
CA GLN A 146 16.97 -10.23 1.49
C GLN A 146 16.26 -10.06 0.14
N SER A 147 16.11 -11.17 -0.60
CA SER A 147 15.31 -11.27 -1.82
C SER A 147 13.97 -11.96 -1.55
N TRP A 148 13.05 -11.91 -2.50
CA TRP A 148 11.81 -12.70 -2.46
C TRP A 148 12.14 -14.19 -2.46
N SER A 149 11.60 -14.94 -1.51
CA SER A 149 11.81 -16.38 -1.35
C SER A 149 10.54 -17.15 -1.75
N GLN A 150 10.70 -18.45 -2.01
CA GLN A 150 9.54 -19.32 -2.23
C GLN A 150 8.60 -19.30 -1.02
N GLN A 151 9.14 -19.23 0.18
CA GLN A 151 8.32 -19.11 1.40
C GLN A 151 7.45 -17.85 1.42
N ASP A 152 7.94 -16.73 0.89
CA ASP A 152 7.13 -15.51 0.77
C ASP A 152 5.98 -15.72 -0.21
N LEU A 153 6.24 -16.32 -1.37
CA LEU A 153 5.22 -16.63 -2.37
C LEU A 153 4.16 -17.59 -1.81
N ASP A 154 4.58 -18.67 -1.15
CA ASP A 154 3.68 -19.64 -0.52
C ASP A 154 2.76 -18.96 0.51
N ARG A 155 3.31 -18.04 1.33
CA ARG A 155 2.53 -17.27 2.30
C ARG A 155 1.55 -16.31 1.62
N MET A 156 1.95 -15.66 0.53
CA MET A 156 1.06 -14.80 -0.25
C MET A 156 -0.11 -15.59 -0.85
N HIS A 157 0.15 -16.80 -1.38
CA HIS A 157 -0.90 -17.70 -1.85
C HIS A 157 -1.89 -18.05 -0.73
N GLN A 158 -1.38 -18.45 0.44
CA GLN A 158 -2.23 -18.77 1.59
C GLN A 158 -3.10 -17.57 2.03
N LEU A 159 -2.57 -16.35 2.01
CA LEU A 159 -3.35 -15.13 2.30
C LEU A 159 -4.45 -14.92 1.26
N SER A 160 -4.12 -15.07 -0.03
CA SER A 160 -5.09 -14.97 -1.13
C SER A 160 -6.18 -16.03 -1.03
N ASP A 161 -5.84 -17.27 -0.68
CA ASP A 161 -6.80 -18.36 -0.48
C ASP A 161 -7.76 -18.09 0.67
N HIS A 162 -7.32 -17.32 1.68
CA HIS A 162 -8.18 -16.81 2.74
C HIS A 162 -8.98 -15.56 2.34
N GLY A 163 -8.92 -15.14 1.07
CA GLY A 163 -9.72 -14.05 0.51
C GLY A 163 -9.16 -12.65 0.80
N LEU A 164 -7.87 -12.52 1.09
CA LEU A 164 -7.18 -11.24 1.17
C LEU A 164 -6.66 -10.85 -0.21
N GLU A 165 -6.93 -9.61 -0.62
CA GLU A 165 -6.32 -8.96 -1.79
C GLU A 165 -5.00 -8.33 -1.36
N LEU A 166 -3.90 -8.68 -2.02
CA LEU A 166 -2.58 -8.28 -1.59
C LEU A 166 -2.06 -7.07 -2.34
N SER A 167 -1.59 -6.07 -1.61
CA SER A 167 -0.64 -5.09 -2.13
C SER A 167 0.78 -5.55 -1.80
N ILE A 168 1.69 -5.48 -2.77
CA ILE A 168 3.05 -6.00 -2.62
C ILE A 168 4.03 -4.85 -2.69
N THR A 169 4.95 -4.79 -1.72
CA THR A 169 5.95 -3.72 -1.63
C THR A 169 7.28 -4.24 -1.10
N GLY A 170 8.31 -3.41 -1.25
CA GLY A 170 9.64 -3.72 -0.71
C GLY A 170 10.71 -3.81 -1.79
N GLY A 171 11.03 -2.66 -2.43
CA GLY A 171 12.03 -2.57 -3.50
C GLY A 171 11.64 -3.32 -4.77
N ILE A 172 10.35 -3.34 -5.09
CA ILE A 172 9.81 -3.95 -6.30
C ILE A 172 10.25 -3.16 -7.52
N THR A 173 10.65 -3.88 -8.56
CA THR A 173 10.95 -3.37 -9.89
C THR A 173 10.00 -4.00 -10.93
N PRO A 174 9.88 -3.45 -12.15
CA PRO A 174 9.07 -4.06 -13.21
C PRO A 174 9.42 -5.52 -13.49
N GLN A 175 10.69 -5.90 -13.33
CA GLN A 175 11.19 -7.25 -13.59
C GLN A 175 10.72 -8.28 -12.54
N ASP A 176 10.37 -7.84 -11.33
CA ASP A 176 9.91 -8.73 -10.26
C ASP A 176 8.46 -9.17 -10.44
N LEU A 177 7.65 -8.44 -11.22
CA LEU A 177 6.19 -8.61 -11.26
C LEU A 177 5.75 -10.00 -11.69
N SER A 178 6.53 -10.67 -12.55
CA SER A 178 6.24 -12.04 -13.00
C SER A 178 6.25 -13.08 -11.87
N LEU A 179 6.95 -12.80 -10.76
CA LEU A 179 6.97 -13.68 -9.58
C LEU A 179 5.59 -13.81 -8.91
N PHE A 180 4.70 -12.85 -9.15
CA PHE A 180 3.40 -12.72 -8.47
C PHE A 180 2.21 -12.99 -9.41
N SER A 181 2.47 -13.58 -10.58
CA SER A 181 1.46 -13.73 -11.66
C SER A 181 0.25 -14.56 -11.29
N ASP A 182 0.39 -15.49 -10.36
CA ASP A 182 -0.63 -16.41 -9.86
C ASP A 182 -1.19 -16.01 -8.47
N ILE A 183 -0.76 -14.86 -7.94
CA ILE A 183 -1.23 -14.30 -6.68
C ILE A 183 -2.34 -13.28 -6.95
N SER A 184 -3.34 -13.19 -6.07
CA SER A 184 -4.38 -12.14 -6.14
C SER A 184 -3.80 -10.80 -5.69
N VAL A 185 -3.11 -10.12 -6.61
CA VAL A 185 -2.50 -8.82 -6.36
C VAL A 185 -3.49 -7.69 -6.66
N ARG A 186 -3.70 -6.80 -5.68
CA ARG A 186 -4.48 -5.57 -5.83
C ARG A 186 -3.62 -4.41 -6.33
N ALA A 187 -2.43 -4.23 -5.75
CA ALA A 187 -1.52 -3.17 -6.17
C ALA A 187 -0.05 -3.56 -5.98
N PHE A 188 0.80 -3.00 -6.81
CA PHE A 188 2.24 -2.95 -6.59
C PHE A 188 2.60 -1.57 -6.05
N ILE A 189 3.27 -1.52 -4.90
CA ILE A 189 3.64 -0.28 -4.23
C ILE A 189 5.12 -0.03 -4.48
N ALA A 190 5.44 1.05 -5.19
CA ALA A 190 6.80 1.45 -5.48
C ALA A 190 7.07 2.85 -4.89
N GLY A 191 8.11 2.97 -4.11
CA GLY A 191 8.62 4.24 -3.55
C GLY A 191 9.82 4.73 -4.35
N ARG A 192 11.03 4.47 -3.84
CA ARG A 192 12.31 4.92 -4.42
C ARG A 192 12.50 4.50 -5.88
N ALA A 193 12.04 3.31 -6.27
CA ALA A 193 12.11 2.86 -7.66
C ALA A 193 11.44 3.86 -8.64
N LEU A 194 10.43 4.60 -8.18
CA LEU A 194 9.77 5.66 -8.94
C LEU A 194 10.34 7.04 -8.61
N SER A 195 10.35 7.43 -7.32
CA SER A 195 10.64 8.79 -6.89
C SER A 195 12.11 9.21 -7.05
N GLU A 196 13.04 8.26 -7.05
CA GLU A 196 14.48 8.49 -7.19
C GLU A 196 15.02 8.11 -8.59
N ALA A 197 14.15 7.68 -9.50
CA ALA A 197 14.54 7.34 -10.86
C ALA A 197 14.98 8.60 -11.65
N THR A 198 15.93 8.44 -12.55
CA THR A 198 16.35 9.52 -13.47
C THR A 198 15.20 9.95 -14.39
N ASN A 199 14.34 8.99 -14.79
CA ASN A 199 13.12 9.25 -15.55
C ASN A 199 11.93 8.52 -14.90
N PRO A 200 11.29 9.14 -13.89
CA PRO A 200 10.21 8.49 -13.12
C PRO A 200 9.03 8.03 -14.00
N ALA A 201 8.61 8.83 -14.95
CA ALA A 201 7.49 8.50 -15.83
C ALA A 201 7.78 7.30 -16.73
N GLN A 202 9.01 7.14 -17.20
CA GLN A 202 9.43 5.97 -17.98
C GLN A 202 9.38 4.69 -17.10
N VAL A 203 9.88 4.74 -15.89
CA VAL A 203 9.82 3.58 -14.98
C VAL A 203 8.37 3.21 -14.66
N ALA A 204 7.50 4.19 -14.43
CA ALA A 204 6.06 3.92 -14.23
C ALA A 204 5.44 3.27 -15.48
N GLN A 205 5.83 3.70 -16.68
CA GLN A 205 5.39 3.07 -17.93
C GLN A 205 5.88 1.62 -18.04
N GLU A 206 7.11 1.33 -17.64
CA GLU A 206 7.65 -0.05 -17.61
C GLU A 206 6.85 -0.93 -16.65
N PHE A 207 6.46 -0.43 -15.47
CA PHE A 207 5.54 -1.13 -14.57
C PHE A 207 4.22 -1.46 -15.28
N HIS A 208 3.58 -0.49 -15.91
CA HIS A 208 2.31 -0.71 -16.62
C HIS A 208 2.44 -1.70 -17.77
N GLN A 209 3.55 -1.66 -18.53
CA GLN A 209 3.81 -2.62 -19.60
C GLN A 209 3.89 -4.07 -19.06
N GLN A 210 4.60 -4.27 -17.95
CA GLN A 210 4.69 -5.59 -17.32
C GLN A 210 3.35 -6.02 -16.73
N ILE A 211 2.62 -5.13 -16.05
CA ILE A 211 1.28 -5.41 -15.55
C ILE A 211 0.35 -5.83 -16.68
N ASN A 212 0.34 -5.09 -17.80
CA ASN A 212 -0.49 -5.41 -18.95
C ASN A 212 -0.10 -6.74 -19.61
N ALA A 213 1.20 -7.02 -19.71
CA ALA A 213 1.69 -8.26 -20.29
C ALA A 213 1.27 -9.51 -19.49
N ILE A 214 1.17 -9.39 -18.15
CA ILE A 214 0.89 -10.52 -17.25
C ILE A 214 -0.61 -10.64 -16.96
N TRP A 215 -1.31 -9.53 -16.71
CA TRP A 215 -2.73 -9.53 -16.28
C TRP A 215 -3.71 -8.99 -17.32
N GLY A 216 -3.24 -8.57 -18.48
CA GLY A 216 -4.05 -7.96 -19.54
C GLY A 216 -4.20 -6.44 -19.41
N GLU A 217 -4.68 -5.82 -20.48
CA GLU A 217 -4.93 -4.38 -20.51
C GLU A 217 -6.15 -3.99 -19.67
N ARG A 218 -6.20 -2.72 -19.28
CA ARG A 218 -7.37 -2.16 -18.57
C ARG A 218 -8.56 -2.11 -19.54
N ALA A 219 -9.67 -2.72 -19.15
CA ALA A 219 -10.92 -2.67 -19.88
C ALA A 219 -11.54 -1.27 -19.89
#